data_615b4ea016a91d11e6e99b85b37ebf99
#
_entry.id   615b4ea016a91d11e6e99b85b37ebf99
#
_cell.length_a   1.000
_cell.length_b   1.000
_cell.length_c   1.000
_cell.angle_alpha   90.00
_cell.angle_beta   90.00
_cell.angle_gamma   90.00
#
_symmetry.space_group_name_H-M   'P 1'
#
loop_
_entity.id
_entity.type
_entity.pdbx_description
1 polymer ?
#
loop_
_entity_poly.entity_id
_entity_poly.type
_entity_poly.pdbx_seq_one_letter_code
_entity_poly.pdbx_strand_id
1 'polypeptide(L)'
;MQKITLDELVSYLKEQGFVFQGSEIYGGLANAWDYGPLGVELKNNIKQAWWKKFVKQNKYNVGLDAAILMNREVWVASGHIGSFSDPLVDCKKCHSRFRADKLIEDFTHGAITGDGMSNEALTAYLKDNNVVCPVCGALDYTDIRKFNLMFKTHQGVVEDAKNEVYLRPETAQGIFVNFKNVQRTTRRKLPFGIGQIGKSFRNEITPGNFIFRTREFEQMELEFFCKPGSELEWFKYWRKFCWDFLVSIGVDEKKLRYRDHDKEELSFYSNATTDIEFDFPWGFGELWGIASRTNYDLNAHQTHSGANMEYLDPDDNTKYLPYVVEPSVGVERMLLTVLFSAYDVEETKKDDGRVDTRVVLRLHPALAPYKVAVLPLIKKNHAEKATEIYDMLSDKFSCVYDETVNNNTVTIRDRDTMEQITLKVDEVAAYIESKIKF
;
A
#
# COMPACT_ATOMS: atom_id res chain seq x y z
N MET A 1 -7.77 -4.25 -25.56
CA MET A 1 -6.44 -4.21 -24.95
C MET A 1 -6.07 -5.63 -24.51
N GLN A 2 -4.90 -6.11 -24.87
CA GLN A 2 -4.39 -7.39 -24.42
C GLN A 2 -4.13 -7.31 -22.91
N LYS A 3 -4.65 -8.26 -22.12
CA LYS A 3 -4.43 -8.28 -20.66
C LYS A 3 -2.95 -8.63 -20.43
N ILE A 4 -2.15 -7.68 -19.92
CA ILE A 4 -0.76 -7.94 -19.55
C ILE A 4 -0.72 -8.96 -18.41
N THR A 5 0.22 -9.89 -18.47
CA THR A 5 0.50 -10.82 -17.38
C THR A 5 1.37 -10.17 -16.30
N LEU A 6 1.40 -10.77 -15.11
CA LEU A 6 2.28 -10.33 -14.04
C LEU A 6 3.77 -10.44 -14.45
N ASP A 7 4.14 -11.53 -15.10
CA ASP A 7 5.54 -11.80 -15.50
C ASP A 7 6.04 -10.79 -16.55
N GLU A 8 5.20 -10.42 -17.50
CA GLU A 8 5.53 -9.37 -18.49
C GLU A 8 5.76 -8.02 -17.80
N LEU A 9 4.87 -7.63 -16.88
CA LEU A 9 5.05 -6.40 -16.12
C LEU A 9 6.32 -6.44 -15.25
N VAL A 10 6.57 -7.53 -14.53
CA VAL A 10 7.75 -7.69 -13.67
C VAL A 10 9.04 -7.61 -14.49
N SER A 11 9.09 -8.25 -15.65
CA SER A 11 10.24 -8.19 -16.55
C SER A 11 10.52 -6.77 -16.99
N TYR A 12 9.48 -6.06 -17.45
CA TYR A 12 9.59 -4.66 -17.85
C TYR A 12 10.06 -3.75 -16.71
N LEU A 13 9.47 -3.90 -15.50
CA LEU A 13 9.83 -3.07 -14.36
C LEU A 13 11.27 -3.27 -13.89
N LYS A 14 11.80 -4.50 -13.99
CA LYS A 14 13.22 -4.79 -13.70
C LYS A 14 14.13 -4.14 -14.72
N GLU A 15 13.82 -4.30 -16.01
CA GLU A 15 14.60 -3.71 -17.11
C GLU A 15 14.66 -2.18 -17.03
N GLN A 16 13.54 -1.55 -16.68
CA GLN A 16 13.45 -0.09 -16.57
C GLN A 16 13.95 0.47 -15.24
N GLY A 17 14.36 -0.36 -14.28
CA GLY A 17 14.90 0.09 -13.01
C GLY A 17 13.84 0.60 -12.01
N PHE A 18 12.64 0.06 -12.07
CA PHE A 18 11.62 0.29 -11.05
C PHE A 18 11.82 -0.58 -9.82
N VAL A 19 12.08 -1.86 -10.01
CA VAL A 19 12.20 -2.84 -8.93
C VAL A 19 13.30 -3.83 -9.24
N PHE A 20 14.09 -4.18 -8.24
CA PHE A 20 15.12 -5.23 -8.29
C PHE A 20 14.83 -6.30 -7.24
N GLN A 21 15.37 -7.50 -7.42
CA GLN A 21 15.31 -8.50 -6.37
C GLN A 21 16.24 -8.09 -5.21
N GLY A 22 15.72 -8.10 -4.00
CA GLY A 22 16.52 -7.75 -2.82
C GLY A 22 17.69 -8.70 -2.63
N SER A 23 18.91 -8.17 -2.46
CA SER A 23 20.16 -8.93 -2.27
C SER A 23 20.51 -9.86 -3.45
N GLU A 24 20.22 -9.45 -4.67
CA GLU A 24 20.35 -10.26 -5.90
C GLU A 24 21.75 -10.87 -6.07
N ILE A 25 22.82 -10.15 -5.73
CA ILE A 25 24.22 -10.63 -5.85
C ILE A 25 24.53 -11.83 -4.96
N TYR A 26 23.69 -12.11 -3.95
CA TYR A 26 23.76 -13.29 -3.08
C TYR A 26 22.70 -14.35 -3.41
N GLY A 27 22.10 -14.30 -4.60
CA GLY A 27 21.00 -15.18 -5.01
C GLY A 27 19.61 -14.72 -4.60
N GLY A 28 19.53 -13.52 -4.00
CA GLY A 28 18.28 -12.93 -3.57
C GLY A 28 17.71 -13.48 -2.27
N LEU A 29 16.74 -12.75 -1.72
CA LEU A 29 15.88 -13.21 -0.64
C LEU A 29 14.45 -13.33 -1.17
N ALA A 30 13.80 -14.47 -0.96
CA ALA A 30 12.48 -14.73 -1.50
C ALA A 30 11.45 -13.66 -1.06
N ASN A 31 10.78 -13.05 -2.04
CA ASN A 31 9.78 -11.99 -1.86
C ASN A 31 10.29 -10.76 -1.08
N ALA A 32 11.58 -10.46 -1.19
CA ALA A 32 12.18 -9.20 -0.81
C ALA A 32 12.56 -8.43 -2.08
N TRP A 33 12.16 -7.16 -2.14
CA TRP A 33 12.30 -6.32 -3.31
C TRP A 33 12.91 -4.97 -2.95
N ASP A 34 13.86 -4.52 -3.76
CA ASP A 34 14.45 -3.20 -3.69
C ASP A 34 13.82 -2.31 -4.76
N TYR A 35 13.57 -1.05 -4.43
CA TYR A 35 13.02 -0.08 -5.38
C TYR A 35 14.18 0.69 -6.03
N GLY A 36 14.32 0.51 -7.35
CA GLY A 36 15.32 1.21 -8.14
C GLY A 36 15.01 2.70 -8.31
N PRO A 37 15.82 3.43 -9.11
CA PRO A 37 15.69 4.89 -9.25
C PRO A 37 14.30 5.37 -9.67
N LEU A 38 13.66 4.69 -10.65
CA LEU A 38 12.30 5.06 -11.05
C LEU A 38 11.24 4.59 -10.04
N GLY A 39 11.45 3.44 -9.42
CA GLY A 39 10.51 2.88 -8.45
C GLY A 39 10.43 3.68 -7.16
N VAL A 40 11.56 4.14 -6.62
CA VAL A 40 11.58 4.94 -5.40
C VAL A 40 10.91 6.29 -5.58
N GLU A 41 11.12 6.94 -6.74
CA GLU A 41 10.47 8.20 -7.06
C GLU A 41 8.95 8.03 -7.23
N LEU A 42 8.50 7.02 -7.97
CA LEU A 42 7.07 6.72 -8.11
C LEU A 42 6.43 6.41 -6.73
N LYS A 43 7.10 5.60 -5.92
CA LYS A 43 6.66 5.25 -4.57
C LYS A 43 6.54 6.49 -3.65
N ASN A 44 7.52 7.38 -3.70
CA ASN A 44 7.51 8.63 -2.95
C ASN A 44 6.39 9.57 -3.44
N ASN A 45 6.18 9.67 -4.74
CA ASN A 45 5.10 10.48 -5.31
C ASN A 45 3.71 9.98 -4.88
N ILE A 46 3.50 8.66 -4.83
CA ILE A 46 2.27 8.05 -4.30
C ILE A 46 2.05 8.44 -2.83
N LYS A 47 3.07 8.28 -1.99
CA LYS A 47 3.02 8.65 -0.56
C LYS A 47 2.74 10.15 -0.38
N GLN A 48 3.39 11.00 -1.18
CA GLN A 48 3.16 12.46 -1.15
C GLN A 48 1.75 12.84 -1.60
N ALA A 49 1.21 12.18 -2.64
CA ALA A 49 -0.16 12.38 -3.10
C ALA A 49 -1.17 12.04 -2.00
N TRP A 50 -1.01 10.87 -1.36
CA TRP A 50 -1.84 10.47 -0.23
C TRP A 50 -1.73 11.46 0.94
N TRP A 51 -0.50 11.81 1.37
CA TRP A 51 -0.27 12.75 2.47
C TRP A 51 -0.87 14.12 2.21
N LYS A 52 -0.77 14.59 0.97
CA LYS A 52 -1.38 15.85 0.53
C LYS A 52 -2.90 15.82 0.71
N LYS A 53 -3.58 14.76 0.21
CA LYS A 53 -5.05 14.66 0.23
C LYS A 53 -5.60 14.33 1.61
N PHE A 54 -5.02 13.34 2.28
CA PHE A 54 -5.54 12.81 3.53
C PHE A 54 -5.13 13.63 4.76
N VAL A 55 -3.96 14.28 4.72
CA VAL A 55 -3.45 15.04 5.87
C VAL A 55 -3.44 16.55 5.61
N LYS A 56 -2.70 17.02 4.59
CA LYS A 56 -2.49 18.45 4.43
C LYS A 56 -3.73 19.22 3.94
N GLN A 57 -4.51 18.65 3.03
CA GLN A 57 -5.70 19.28 2.46
C GLN A 57 -6.99 18.92 3.19
N ASN A 58 -6.95 18.01 4.15
CA ASN A 58 -8.11 17.64 4.95
C ASN A 58 -8.12 18.42 6.27
N LYS A 59 -9.17 19.21 6.48
CA LYS A 59 -9.31 20.09 7.67
C LYS A 59 -9.42 19.33 8.99
N TYR A 60 -9.77 18.05 8.94
CA TYR A 60 -9.96 17.23 10.14
C TYR A 60 -8.66 16.56 10.59
N ASN A 61 -7.74 16.30 9.68
CA ASN A 61 -6.65 15.36 9.92
C ASN A 61 -5.33 16.05 10.33
N VAL A 62 -4.51 15.29 11.03
CA VAL A 62 -3.13 15.63 11.38
C VAL A 62 -2.23 14.42 11.12
N GLY A 63 -0.92 14.63 11.10
CA GLY A 63 0.04 13.56 10.88
C GLY A 63 0.71 13.09 12.15
N LEU A 64 1.16 11.83 12.13
CA LEU A 64 2.00 11.21 13.15
C LEU A 64 3.05 10.33 12.45
N ASP A 65 4.21 10.19 13.07
CA ASP A 65 5.20 9.16 12.76
C ASP A 65 5.60 8.46 14.05
N ALA A 66 4.95 7.32 14.33
CA ALA A 66 5.22 6.51 15.50
C ALA A 66 6.39 5.55 15.24
N ALA A 67 7.13 5.20 16.29
CA ALA A 67 8.25 4.27 16.22
C ALA A 67 7.81 2.87 15.75
N ILE A 68 8.67 2.17 15.02
CA ILE A 68 8.45 0.76 14.63
C ILE A 68 8.53 -0.15 15.84
N LEU A 69 9.55 0.06 16.70
CA LEU A 69 9.72 -0.68 17.94
C LEU A 69 8.89 -0.03 19.03
N MET A 70 7.94 -0.78 19.56
CA MET A 70 7.04 -0.35 20.63
C MET A 70 7.13 -1.31 21.82
N ASN A 71 6.64 -0.85 22.97
CA ASN A 71 6.53 -1.70 24.15
C ASN A 71 5.70 -2.94 23.80
N ARG A 72 6.16 -4.11 24.24
CA ARG A 72 5.50 -5.41 24.05
C ARG A 72 4.02 -5.39 24.47
N GLU A 73 3.69 -4.64 25.52
CA GLU A 73 2.34 -4.55 26.07
C GLU A 73 1.33 -3.90 25.10
N VAL A 74 1.80 -3.11 24.13
CA VAL A 74 0.94 -2.62 23.02
C VAL A 74 0.36 -3.80 22.23
N TRP A 75 1.19 -4.80 21.94
CA TRP A 75 0.80 -5.99 21.18
C TRP A 75 0.02 -7.02 22.00
N VAL A 76 0.20 -7.01 23.32
CA VAL A 76 -0.66 -7.78 24.23
C VAL A 76 -2.06 -7.16 24.28
N ALA A 77 -2.14 -5.84 24.49
CA ALA A 77 -3.41 -5.11 24.58
C ALA A 77 -4.24 -5.22 23.30
N SER A 78 -3.61 -5.05 22.14
CA SER A 78 -4.27 -5.15 20.83
C SER A 78 -4.58 -6.59 20.39
N GLY A 79 -4.11 -7.61 21.13
CA GLY A 79 -4.34 -9.02 20.83
C GLY A 79 -3.40 -9.65 19.81
N HIS A 80 -2.48 -8.88 19.20
CA HIS A 80 -1.59 -9.38 18.13
C HIS A 80 -0.70 -10.54 18.59
N ILE A 81 -0.20 -10.54 19.82
CA ILE A 81 0.62 -11.64 20.34
C ILE A 81 -0.20 -12.95 20.44
N GLY A 82 -1.48 -12.85 20.81
CA GLY A 82 -2.33 -14.01 21.04
C GLY A 82 -3.08 -14.54 19.83
N SER A 83 -3.50 -13.68 18.91
CA SER A 83 -4.46 -14.02 17.85
C SER A 83 -4.01 -13.69 16.43
N PHE A 84 -2.96 -12.90 16.23
CA PHE A 84 -2.47 -12.58 14.91
C PHE A 84 -1.66 -13.73 14.30
N SER A 85 -2.38 -14.77 13.87
CA SER A 85 -1.78 -16.03 13.41
C SER A 85 -2.57 -16.65 12.27
N ASP A 86 -1.85 -17.25 11.33
CA ASP A 86 -2.42 -18.03 10.26
C ASP A 86 -2.43 -19.54 10.60
N PRO A 87 -3.39 -20.31 10.06
CA PRO A 87 -3.43 -21.76 10.19
C PRO A 87 -2.38 -22.40 9.27
N LEU A 88 -1.23 -22.78 9.83
CA LEU A 88 -0.11 -23.38 9.11
C LEU A 88 -0.26 -24.89 9.01
N VAL A 89 -0.07 -25.45 7.81
CA VAL A 89 -0.01 -26.88 7.53
C VAL A 89 1.19 -27.20 6.63
N ASP A 90 1.90 -28.30 6.90
CA ASP A 90 3.00 -28.78 6.07
C ASP A 90 2.57 -30.07 5.32
N CYS A 91 2.91 -30.18 4.04
CA CYS A 91 2.82 -31.47 3.32
C CYS A 91 3.94 -32.38 3.81
N LYS A 92 3.61 -33.59 4.35
CA LYS A 92 4.61 -34.52 4.87
C LYS A 92 5.48 -35.12 3.79
N LYS A 93 5.02 -35.16 2.51
CA LYS A 93 5.75 -35.74 1.39
C LYS A 93 6.82 -34.81 0.80
N CYS A 94 6.46 -33.55 0.52
CA CYS A 94 7.37 -32.60 -0.14
C CYS A 94 7.84 -31.49 0.78
N HIS A 95 7.39 -31.43 2.04
CA HIS A 95 7.71 -30.44 3.05
C HIS A 95 7.32 -29.00 2.68
N SER A 96 6.48 -28.82 1.66
CA SER A 96 5.93 -27.49 1.32
C SER A 96 4.94 -27.03 2.37
N ARG A 97 4.96 -25.74 2.66
CA ARG A 97 4.15 -25.09 3.69
C ARG A 97 3.03 -24.29 3.07
N PHE A 98 1.86 -24.37 3.70
CA PHE A 98 0.66 -23.70 3.21
C PHE A 98 -0.15 -23.11 4.36
N ARG A 99 -0.94 -22.10 4.04
CA ARG A 99 -2.09 -21.70 4.87
C ARG A 99 -3.23 -22.65 4.55
N ALA A 100 -3.80 -23.27 5.58
CA ALA A 100 -4.86 -24.26 5.40
C ALA A 100 -6.15 -23.65 4.84
N ASP A 101 -6.49 -22.43 5.28
CA ASP A 101 -7.62 -21.65 4.76
C ASP A 101 -7.45 -21.32 3.26
N LYS A 102 -6.24 -20.93 2.83
CA LYS A 102 -5.96 -20.65 1.41
C LYS A 102 -5.96 -21.90 0.53
N LEU A 103 -5.54 -23.05 1.05
CA LEU A 103 -5.69 -24.32 0.31
C LEU A 103 -7.16 -24.63 0.00
N ILE A 104 -8.08 -24.31 0.91
CA ILE A 104 -9.53 -24.47 0.71
C ILE A 104 -10.05 -23.47 -0.29
N GLU A 105 -9.66 -22.20 -0.16
CA GLU A 105 -10.06 -21.15 -1.08
C GLU A 105 -9.61 -21.45 -2.52
N ASP A 106 -8.34 -21.83 -2.71
CA ASP A 106 -7.81 -22.19 -4.03
C ASP A 106 -8.52 -23.43 -4.61
N PHE A 107 -8.77 -24.47 -3.78
CA PHE A 107 -9.46 -25.68 -4.18
C PHE A 107 -10.92 -25.39 -4.60
N THR A 108 -11.59 -24.47 -3.94
CA THR A 108 -12.98 -24.10 -4.22
C THR A 108 -13.12 -22.97 -5.23
N HIS A 109 -11.99 -22.50 -5.80
CA HIS A 109 -11.96 -21.33 -6.70
C HIS A 109 -12.63 -20.07 -6.10
N GLY A 110 -12.41 -19.88 -4.78
CA GLY A 110 -12.94 -18.74 -4.05
C GLY A 110 -14.39 -18.88 -3.55
N ALA A 111 -15.03 -20.05 -3.77
CA ALA A 111 -16.39 -20.26 -3.28
C ALA A 111 -16.46 -20.42 -1.74
N ILE A 112 -15.38 -20.83 -1.11
CA ILE A 112 -15.24 -20.96 0.35
C ILE A 112 -13.90 -20.37 0.74
N THR A 113 -13.90 -19.37 1.63
CA THR A 113 -12.67 -18.67 2.04
C THR A 113 -11.89 -19.40 3.14
N GLY A 114 -12.53 -20.24 3.92
CA GLY A 114 -11.92 -20.89 5.09
C GLY A 114 -11.61 -19.94 6.26
N ASP A 115 -11.74 -18.63 6.08
CA ASP A 115 -11.54 -17.65 7.12
C ASP A 115 -12.56 -17.85 8.26
N GLY A 116 -12.09 -17.73 9.52
CA GLY A 116 -12.93 -17.95 10.70
C GLY A 116 -13.21 -19.43 11.04
N MET A 117 -12.81 -20.38 10.21
CA MET A 117 -12.94 -21.81 10.52
C MET A 117 -11.96 -22.23 11.64
N SER A 118 -12.40 -23.13 12.53
CA SER A 118 -11.49 -23.70 13.51
C SER A 118 -10.45 -24.64 12.84
N ASN A 119 -9.32 -24.88 13.51
CA ASN A 119 -8.30 -25.81 12.99
C ASN A 119 -8.86 -27.20 12.73
N GLU A 120 -9.81 -27.66 13.56
CA GLU A 120 -10.51 -28.93 13.42
C GLU A 120 -11.39 -28.95 12.16
N ALA A 121 -12.14 -27.84 11.91
CA ALA A 121 -12.99 -27.72 10.73
C ALA A 121 -12.16 -27.62 9.45
N LEU A 122 -11.06 -26.86 9.44
CA LEU A 122 -10.12 -26.81 8.33
C LEU A 122 -9.52 -28.21 8.04
N THR A 123 -9.09 -28.93 9.08
CA THR A 123 -8.52 -30.29 8.96
C THR A 123 -9.53 -31.27 8.38
N ALA A 124 -10.77 -31.23 8.88
CA ALA A 124 -11.86 -32.06 8.37
C ALA A 124 -12.14 -31.75 6.90
N TYR A 125 -12.25 -30.46 6.55
CA TYR A 125 -12.48 -30.04 5.17
C TYR A 125 -11.41 -30.54 4.20
N LEU A 126 -10.12 -30.36 4.53
CA LEU A 126 -8.99 -30.82 3.72
C LEU A 126 -9.05 -32.33 3.46
N LYS A 127 -9.42 -33.13 4.48
CA LYS A 127 -9.53 -34.60 4.37
C LYS A 127 -10.79 -35.02 3.60
N ASP A 128 -11.95 -34.53 3.96
CA ASP A 128 -13.25 -34.94 3.44
C ASP A 128 -13.41 -34.61 1.95
N ASN A 129 -12.81 -33.51 1.51
CA ASN A 129 -12.85 -33.09 0.12
C ASN A 129 -11.61 -33.51 -0.70
N ASN A 130 -10.71 -34.29 -0.12
CA ASN A 130 -9.47 -34.75 -0.77
C ASN A 130 -8.65 -33.59 -1.36
N VAL A 131 -8.46 -32.53 -0.60
CA VAL A 131 -7.66 -31.37 -1.02
C VAL A 131 -6.19 -31.76 -1.04
N VAL A 132 -5.67 -32.11 -2.21
CA VAL A 132 -4.28 -32.59 -2.38
C VAL A 132 -3.27 -31.44 -2.38
N CYS A 133 -2.03 -31.73 -2.02
CA CYS A 133 -0.93 -30.79 -2.07
C CYS A 133 -0.73 -30.26 -3.51
N PRO A 134 -0.78 -28.95 -3.76
CA PRO A 134 -0.64 -28.39 -5.11
C PRO A 134 0.75 -28.58 -5.72
N VAL A 135 1.76 -28.92 -4.88
CA VAL A 135 3.15 -29.13 -5.34
C VAL A 135 3.40 -30.58 -5.75
N CYS A 136 2.94 -31.55 -4.97
CA CYS A 136 3.29 -32.98 -5.19
C CYS A 136 2.10 -33.94 -5.30
N GLY A 137 0.86 -33.45 -5.21
CA GLY A 137 -0.37 -34.22 -5.34
C GLY A 137 -0.66 -35.18 -4.15
N ALA A 138 0.09 -35.11 -3.06
CA ALA A 138 -0.15 -35.97 -1.90
C ALA A 138 -1.28 -35.42 -1.02
N LEU A 139 -2.04 -36.31 -0.39
CA LEU A 139 -3.04 -36.02 0.63
C LEU A 139 -2.51 -36.41 2.02
N ASP A 140 -1.35 -35.91 2.39
CA ASP A 140 -0.73 -36.22 3.68
C ASP A 140 -0.14 -34.95 4.29
N TYR A 141 -0.92 -34.38 5.18
CA TYR A 141 -0.59 -33.13 5.86
C TYR A 141 -0.30 -33.35 7.35
N THR A 142 0.47 -32.45 7.93
CA THR A 142 0.62 -32.33 9.39
C THR A 142 -0.66 -31.83 10.02
N ASP A 143 -0.74 -31.90 11.35
CA ASP A 143 -1.77 -31.17 12.06
C ASP A 143 -1.61 -29.67 11.85
N ILE A 144 -2.75 -28.95 11.78
CA ILE A 144 -2.77 -27.49 11.63
C ILE A 144 -2.33 -26.86 12.93
N ARG A 145 -1.37 -25.94 12.83
CA ARG A 145 -0.85 -25.18 13.98
C ARG A 145 -0.97 -23.67 13.73
N LYS A 146 -1.18 -22.90 14.78
CA LYS A 146 -1.16 -21.44 14.70
C LYS A 146 0.27 -20.96 14.47
N PHE A 147 0.46 -20.13 13.46
CA PHE A 147 1.73 -19.48 13.15
C PHE A 147 1.56 -17.97 13.31
N ASN A 148 2.17 -17.40 14.37
CA ASN A 148 2.09 -15.96 14.61
C ASN A 148 2.91 -15.20 13.56
N LEU A 149 2.29 -14.18 12.95
CA LEU A 149 2.88 -13.42 11.84
C LEU A 149 3.80 -12.29 12.30
N MET A 150 3.96 -12.04 13.60
CA MET A 150 4.86 -10.99 14.09
C MET A 150 6.32 -11.43 14.01
N PHE A 151 7.17 -10.57 13.44
CA PHE A 151 8.61 -10.73 13.59
C PHE A 151 9.03 -10.35 15.01
N LYS A 152 9.76 -11.26 15.65
CA LYS A 152 10.27 -11.13 16.99
C LYS A 152 11.78 -10.89 16.98
N THR A 153 12.24 -9.99 17.83
CA THR A 153 13.65 -9.73 18.06
C THR A 153 13.91 -9.36 19.53
N HIS A 154 15.12 -9.01 19.89
CA HIS A 154 15.49 -8.63 21.26
C HIS A 154 16.16 -7.26 21.28
N GLN A 155 15.92 -6.50 22.33
CA GLN A 155 16.58 -5.24 22.61
C GLN A 155 17.70 -5.45 23.66
N GLY A 156 18.88 -4.86 23.42
CA GLY A 156 20.02 -5.00 24.31
C GLY A 156 20.87 -6.26 24.05
N VAL A 157 21.70 -6.63 25.02
CA VAL A 157 22.74 -7.67 24.86
C VAL A 157 22.31 -9.06 25.30
N VAL A 158 21.16 -9.19 25.98
CA VAL A 158 20.65 -10.45 26.51
C VAL A 158 19.36 -10.82 25.83
N GLU A 159 19.35 -12.01 25.23
CA GLU A 159 18.17 -12.57 24.57
C GLU A 159 17.29 -13.30 25.62
N ASP A 160 16.51 -12.55 26.35
CA ASP A 160 15.52 -13.06 27.31
C ASP A 160 14.11 -12.52 27.03
N ALA A 161 13.12 -13.09 27.71
CA ALA A 161 11.73 -12.70 27.51
C ALA A 161 11.42 -11.24 27.94
N LYS A 162 12.28 -10.62 28.75
CA LYS A 162 12.07 -9.23 29.20
C LYS A 162 12.56 -8.22 28.15
N ASN A 163 13.50 -8.65 27.31
CA ASN A 163 14.08 -7.85 26.24
C ASN A 163 13.42 -8.12 24.88
N GLU A 164 12.38 -8.94 24.84
CA GLU A 164 11.64 -9.29 23.64
C GLU A 164 10.87 -8.08 23.12
N VAL A 165 11.09 -7.75 21.84
CA VAL A 165 10.39 -6.72 21.09
C VAL A 165 9.93 -7.27 19.74
N TYR A 166 8.94 -6.63 19.15
CA TYR A 166 8.37 -7.04 17.89
C TYR A 166 8.50 -5.91 16.85
N LEU A 167 8.74 -6.30 15.60
CA LEU A 167 8.54 -5.37 14.49
C LEU A 167 7.03 -5.21 14.29
N ARG A 168 6.55 -3.97 14.23
CA ARG A 168 5.10 -3.70 14.13
C ARG A 168 4.50 -4.34 12.88
N PRO A 169 3.37 -5.08 13.00
CA PRO A 169 2.67 -5.68 11.86
C PRO A 169 1.73 -4.70 11.16
N GLU A 170 1.48 -3.53 11.76
CA GLU A 170 0.63 -2.45 11.26
C GLU A 170 1.02 -1.11 11.90
N THR A 171 0.61 -0.03 11.27
CA THR A 171 0.87 1.33 11.78
C THR A 171 -0.22 1.84 12.73
N ALA A 172 -1.41 1.22 12.75
CA ALA A 172 -2.59 1.63 13.51
C ALA A 172 -2.31 1.75 15.02
N GLN A 173 -1.67 0.75 15.63
CA GLN A 173 -1.47 0.74 17.08
C GLN A 173 -0.60 1.90 17.57
N GLY A 174 0.37 2.34 16.74
CA GLY A 174 1.14 3.55 17.02
C GLY A 174 0.28 4.81 17.09
N ILE A 175 -0.81 4.86 16.33
CA ILE A 175 -1.77 5.96 16.35
C ILE A 175 -2.63 5.89 17.61
N PHE A 176 -3.17 4.71 17.94
CA PHE A 176 -4.05 4.55 19.11
C PHE A 176 -3.35 4.91 20.42
N VAL A 177 -2.14 4.43 20.65
CA VAL A 177 -1.39 4.75 21.89
C VAL A 177 -1.01 6.23 21.99
N ASN A 178 -0.97 6.96 20.86
CA ASN A 178 -0.69 8.38 20.80
C ASN A 178 -1.94 9.26 20.73
N PHE A 179 -3.15 8.70 20.72
CA PHE A 179 -4.39 9.46 20.58
C PHE A 179 -4.48 10.65 21.54
N LYS A 180 -4.26 10.44 22.83
CA LYS A 180 -4.31 11.51 23.85
C LYS A 180 -3.21 12.54 23.69
N ASN A 181 -2.00 12.12 23.28
CA ASN A 181 -0.89 13.03 23.03
C ASN A 181 -1.21 13.97 21.88
N VAL A 182 -1.68 13.42 20.76
CA VAL A 182 -2.04 14.19 19.57
C VAL A 182 -3.22 15.11 19.84
N GLN A 183 -4.30 14.58 20.45
CA GLN A 183 -5.49 15.36 20.79
C GLN A 183 -5.14 16.58 21.67
N ARG A 184 -4.32 16.37 22.71
CA ARG A 184 -3.89 17.43 23.64
C ARG A 184 -3.01 18.48 22.97
N THR A 185 -2.00 18.05 22.20
CA THR A 185 -1.01 18.95 21.62
C THR A 185 -1.58 19.76 20.44
N THR A 186 -2.49 19.17 19.68
CA THR A 186 -3.14 19.83 18.55
C THR A 186 -4.43 20.55 18.94
N ARG A 187 -4.96 20.31 20.15
CA ARG A 187 -6.24 20.82 20.65
C ARG A 187 -7.43 20.49 19.72
N ARG A 188 -7.35 19.35 19.02
CA ARG A 188 -8.42 18.94 18.11
C ARG A 188 -9.68 18.53 18.90
N LYS A 189 -10.83 18.95 18.35
CA LYS A 189 -12.14 18.41 18.71
C LYS A 189 -12.51 17.29 17.75
N LEU A 190 -13.36 16.37 18.21
CA LEU A 190 -13.94 15.35 17.33
C LEU A 190 -14.93 15.99 16.34
N PRO A 191 -15.04 15.51 15.09
CA PRO A 191 -14.22 14.42 14.56
C PRO A 191 -12.84 14.91 14.09
N PHE A 192 -11.81 14.06 14.27
CA PHE A 192 -10.49 14.31 13.67
C PHE A 192 -9.77 12.99 13.40
N GLY A 193 -8.86 13.01 12.43
CA GLY A 193 -8.06 11.85 12.05
C GLY A 193 -6.57 12.04 12.30
N ILE A 194 -5.88 10.94 12.50
CA ILE A 194 -4.42 10.88 12.61
C ILE A 194 -3.91 9.97 11.50
N GLY A 195 -3.18 10.53 10.55
CA GLY A 195 -2.59 9.78 9.44
C GLY A 195 -1.13 9.45 9.68
N GLN A 196 -0.72 8.27 9.24
CA GLN A 196 0.66 7.81 9.28
C GLN A 196 1.02 7.09 8.00
N ILE A 197 2.27 7.26 7.55
CA ILE A 197 2.91 6.43 6.54
C ILE A 197 4.11 5.76 7.21
N GLY A 198 4.23 4.44 7.09
CA GLY A 198 5.36 3.78 7.73
C GLY A 198 5.50 2.30 7.37
N LYS A 199 6.70 1.78 7.61
CA LYS A 199 7.03 0.37 7.45
C LYS A 199 6.26 -0.50 8.43
N SER A 200 5.78 -1.64 7.92
CA SER A 200 5.17 -2.73 8.68
C SER A 200 5.73 -4.08 8.24
N PHE A 201 5.65 -5.07 9.10
CA PHE A 201 6.34 -6.35 8.92
C PHE A 201 5.39 -7.50 9.29
N ARG A 202 5.17 -8.43 8.34
CA ARG A 202 4.39 -9.63 8.59
C ARG A 202 5.16 -10.85 8.08
N ASN A 203 5.42 -11.80 8.95
CA ASN A 203 6.14 -13.03 8.59
C ASN A 203 5.21 -13.99 7.82
N GLU A 204 4.78 -13.55 6.65
CA GLU A 204 3.86 -14.27 5.78
C GLU A 204 4.36 -15.68 5.47
N ILE A 205 3.47 -16.67 5.57
CA ILE A 205 3.74 -18.07 5.24
C ILE A 205 3.93 -18.23 3.72
N THR A 206 3.01 -17.60 2.97
CA THR A 206 2.96 -17.68 1.49
C THR A 206 2.98 -16.25 0.90
N PRO A 207 4.11 -15.53 0.97
CA PRO A 207 4.25 -14.29 0.25
C PRO A 207 4.23 -14.57 -1.26
N GLY A 208 3.75 -13.62 -2.07
CA GLY A 208 3.63 -13.88 -3.50
C GLY A 208 3.03 -12.73 -4.30
N ASN A 209 2.82 -12.99 -5.59
CA ASN A 209 2.33 -12.00 -6.54
C ASN A 209 3.19 -10.75 -6.56
N PHE A 210 4.52 -10.93 -6.68
CA PHE A 210 5.51 -9.85 -6.73
C PHE A 210 5.45 -8.97 -5.47
N ILE A 211 5.23 -7.65 -5.60
CA ILE A 211 5.15 -6.71 -4.47
C ILE A 211 3.75 -6.66 -3.83
N PHE A 212 2.78 -7.46 -4.29
CA PHE A 212 1.43 -7.47 -3.73
C PHE A 212 1.38 -8.01 -2.30
N ARG A 213 2.17 -9.06 -1.99
CA ARG A 213 2.27 -9.65 -0.65
C ARG A 213 3.72 -9.95 -0.30
N THR A 214 4.30 -9.08 0.50
CA THR A 214 5.69 -9.15 0.97
C THR A 214 5.74 -9.19 2.50
N ARG A 215 6.91 -9.55 3.05
CA ARG A 215 7.09 -9.58 4.52
C ARG A 215 7.43 -8.22 5.11
N GLU A 216 8.00 -7.33 4.32
CA GLU A 216 8.27 -5.93 4.64
C GLU A 216 7.54 -5.06 3.62
N PHE A 217 6.71 -4.13 4.09
CA PHE A 217 5.89 -3.25 3.26
C PHE A 217 5.67 -1.91 3.95
N GLU A 218 5.09 -0.94 3.25
CA GLU A 218 4.67 0.33 3.84
C GLU A 218 3.14 0.43 3.83
N GLN A 219 2.57 0.95 4.92
CA GLN A 219 1.15 1.31 5.00
C GLN A 219 0.99 2.83 4.99
N MET A 220 -0.09 3.28 4.36
CA MET A 220 -0.67 4.62 4.52
C MET A 220 -2.01 4.42 5.22
N GLU A 221 -2.07 4.83 6.47
CA GLU A 221 -3.16 4.52 7.38
C GLU A 221 -3.69 5.77 8.07
N LEU A 222 -4.99 5.89 8.16
CA LEU A 222 -5.67 6.98 8.84
C LEU A 222 -6.61 6.38 9.88
N GLU A 223 -6.46 6.79 11.14
CA GLU A 223 -7.44 6.50 12.19
C GLU A 223 -8.28 7.76 12.41
N PHE A 224 -9.54 7.68 11.98
CA PHE A 224 -10.47 8.80 12.06
C PHE A 224 -11.41 8.62 13.24
N PHE A 225 -11.19 9.44 14.28
CA PHE A 225 -11.92 9.40 15.55
C PHE A 225 -13.19 10.25 15.44
N CYS A 226 -14.33 9.67 15.84
CA CYS A 226 -15.64 10.32 15.77
C CYS A 226 -16.50 10.00 17.00
N LYS A 227 -17.62 10.73 17.14
CA LYS A 227 -18.59 10.48 18.21
C LYS A 227 -19.30 9.15 17.96
N PRO A 228 -19.47 8.28 18.99
CA PRO A 228 -20.26 7.04 18.86
C PRO A 228 -21.64 7.32 18.28
N GLY A 229 -22.06 6.49 17.31
CA GLY A 229 -23.30 6.64 16.57
C GLY A 229 -23.18 7.45 15.26
N SER A 230 -22.02 8.10 15.01
CA SER A 230 -21.75 8.80 13.75
C SER A 230 -20.79 8.05 12.83
N GLU A 231 -20.24 6.94 13.28
CA GLU A 231 -19.19 6.17 12.60
C GLU A 231 -19.61 5.66 11.21
N LEU A 232 -20.88 5.24 11.04
CA LEU A 232 -21.36 4.72 9.77
C LEU A 232 -21.54 5.81 8.71
N GLU A 233 -21.78 7.05 9.09
CA GLU A 233 -21.78 8.20 8.18
C GLU A 233 -20.36 8.51 7.72
N TRP A 234 -19.40 8.53 8.67
CA TRP A 234 -17.99 8.72 8.36
C TRP A 234 -17.40 7.57 7.56
N PHE A 235 -17.84 6.33 7.80
CA PHE A 235 -17.50 5.18 6.99
C PHE A 235 -17.90 5.37 5.51
N LYS A 236 -19.13 5.82 5.25
CA LYS A 236 -19.58 6.14 3.88
C LYS A 236 -18.76 7.27 3.25
N TYR A 237 -18.43 8.29 4.05
CA TYR A 237 -17.59 9.40 3.59
C TYR A 237 -16.19 8.91 3.16
N TRP A 238 -15.52 8.16 4.03
CA TRP A 238 -14.16 7.66 3.74
C TRP A 238 -14.14 6.64 2.62
N ARG A 239 -15.15 5.77 2.52
CA ARG A 239 -15.33 4.83 1.41
C ARG A 239 -15.31 5.56 0.06
N LYS A 240 -16.13 6.62 -0.07
CA LYS A 240 -16.16 7.43 -1.28
C LYS A 240 -14.88 8.22 -1.49
N PHE A 241 -14.32 8.81 -0.43
CA PHE A 241 -13.11 9.62 -0.51
C PHE A 241 -11.90 8.80 -1.01
N CYS A 242 -11.75 7.57 -0.55
CA CYS A 242 -10.70 6.66 -1.01
C CYS A 242 -10.88 6.29 -2.50
N TRP A 243 -12.10 6.02 -2.93
CA TRP A 243 -12.41 5.76 -4.34
C TRP A 243 -12.07 6.96 -5.23
N ASP A 244 -12.57 8.12 -4.87
CA ASP A 244 -12.34 9.36 -5.63
C ASP A 244 -10.83 9.67 -5.71
N PHE A 245 -10.08 9.39 -4.65
CA PHE A 245 -8.62 9.55 -4.65
C PHE A 245 -7.95 8.62 -5.66
N LEU A 246 -8.31 7.33 -5.69
CA LEU A 246 -7.76 6.38 -6.66
C LEU A 246 -7.97 6.83 -8.10
N VAL A 247 -9.19 7.24 -8.43
CA VAL A 247 -9.52 7.74 -9.77
C VAL A 247 -8.73 9.02 -10.08
N SER A 248 -8.60 9.93 -9.10
CA SER A 248 -7.90 11.21 -9.28
C SER A 248 -6.40 11.07 -9.56
N ILE A 249 -5.78 9.95 -9.17
CA ILE A 249 -4.36 9.66 -9.43
C ILE A 249 -4.14 8.76 -10.64
N GLY A 250 -5.20 8.49 -11.43
CA GLY A 250 -5.12 7.76 -12.70
C GLY A 250 -5.30 6.24 -12.60
N VAL A 251 -5.84 5.73 -11.49
CA VAL A 251 -6.27 4.31 -11.43
C VAL A 251 -7.49 4.11 -12.32
N ASP A 252 -7.47 3.05 -13.13
CA ASP A 252 -8.58 2.71 -14.04
C ASP A 252 -9.82 2.31 -13.25
N GLU A 253 -10.82 3.20 -13.21
CA GLU A 253 -12.07 3.00 -12.48
C GLU A 253 -12.81 1.72 -12.91
N LYS A 254 -12.67 1.30 -14.17
CA LYS A 254 -13.33 0.08 -14.68
C LYS A 254 -12.78 -1.21 -14.09
N LYS A 255 -11.59 -1.14 -13.47
CA LYS A 255 -10.95 -2.25 -12.78
C LYS A 255 -11.16 -2.22 -11.26
N LEU A 256 -11.91 -1.23 -10.76
CA LEU A 256 -12.22 -1.11 -9.34
C LEU A 256 -13.61 -1.67 -9.04
N ARG A 257 -13.76 -2.25 -7.85
CA ARG A 257 -15.07 -2.57 -7.27
C ARG A 257 -15.04 -2.43 -5.75
N TYR A 258 -16.21 -2.24 -5.15
CA TYR A 258 -16.38 -2.42 -3.72
C TYR A 258 -16.71 -3.88 -3.41
N ARG A 259 -16.15 -4.38 -2.31
CA ARG A 259 -16.53 -5.64 -1.68
C ARG A 259 -16.88 -5.35 -0.22
N ASP A 260 -18.17 -5.32 0.07
CA ASP A 260 -18.65 -5.18 1.43
C ASP A 260 -18.54 -6.56 2.14
N HIS A 261 -18.06 -6.58 3.38
CA HIS A 261 -17.96 -7.80 4.16
C HIS A 261 -19.30 -8.18 4.76
N ASP A 262 -19.67 -9.45 4.67
CA ASP A 262 -20.82 -10.00 5.35
C ASP A 262 -20.57 -10.04 6.88
N LYS A 263 -21.65 -10.13 7.67
CA LYS A 263 -21.54 -10.09 9.13
C LYS A 263 -20.64 -11.17 9.72
N GLU A 264 -20.58 -12.32 9.09
CA GLU A 264 -19.79 -13.48 9.47
C GLU A 264 -18.28 -13.30 9.16
N GLU A 265 -17.97 -12.42 8.22
CA GLU A 265 -16.58 -12.08 7.83
C GLU A 265 -16.00 -10.91 8.63
N LEU A 266 -16.87 -10.14 9.31
CA LEU A 266 -16.39 -8.97 10.07
C LEU A 266 -15.41 -9.39 11.15
N SER A 267 -14.30 -8.67 11.24
CA SER A 267 -13.41 -8.76 12.39
C SER A 267 -14.17 -8.44 13.68
N PHE A 268 -13.82 -9.09 14.76
CA PHE A 268 -14.49 -8.95 16.07
C PHE A 268 -14.54 -7.51 16.62
N TYR A 269 -13.72 -6.62 16.09
CA TYR A 269 -13.66 -5.20 16.46
C TYR A 269 -14.47 -4.29 15.51
N SER A 270 -14.99 -4.82 14.42
CA SER A 270 -15.62 -4.01 13.37
C SER A 270 -17.13 -4.23 13.32
N ASN A 271 -17.88 -3.15 13.04
CA ASN A 271 -19.32 -3.21 12.76
C ASN A 271 -19.66 -2.95 11.29
N ALA A 272 -18.67 -2.54 10.47
CA ALA A 272 -18.75 -2.42 9.02
C ALA A 272 -17.34 -2.45 8.42
N THR A 273 -17.15 -3.22 7.36
CA THR A 273 -15.89 -3.27 6.60
C THR A 273 -16.22 -3.33 5.11
N THR A 274 -15.47 -2.60 4.31
CA THR A 274 -15.50 -2.66 2.85
C THR A 274 -14.09 -2.65 2.31
N ASP A 275 -13.82 -3.46 1.29
CA ASP A 275 -12.61 -3.37 0.51
C ASP A 275 -12.90 -2.66 -0.80
N ILE A 276 -11.96 -1.83 -1.24
CA ILE A 276 -11.84 -1.47 -2.64
C ILE A 276 -10.89 -2.47 -3.26
N GLU A 277 -11.39 -3.28 -4.18
CA GLU A 277 -10.61 -4.28 -4.89
C GLU A 277 -10.26 -3.79 -6.30
N PHE A 278 -9.12 -4.26 -6.81
CA PHE A 278 -8.66 -4.01 -8.17
C PHE A 278 -8.56 -5.32 -8.96
N ASP A 279 -8.97 -5.32 -10.25
CA ASP A 279 -8.85 -6.48 -11.15
C ASP A 279 -7.41 -6.64 -11.65
N PHE A 280 -6.61 -7.38 -10.86
CA PHE A 280 -5.27 -7.81 -11.23
C PHE A 280 -5.30 -8.95 -12.25
N PRO A 281 -4.16 -9.34 -12.87
CA PRO A 281 -4.13 -10.47 -13.81
C PRO A 281 -4.61 -11.81 -13.23
N TRP A 282 -4.47 -11.99 -11.90
CA TRP A 282 -4.93 -13.18 -11.16
C TRP A 282 -6.33 -13.04 -10.57
N GLY A 283 -7.07 -11.99 -10.90
CA GLY A 283 -8.41 -11.71 -10.40
C GLY A 283 -8.45 -10.52 -9.44
N PHE A 284 -9.64 -10.26 -8.89
CA PHE A 284 -9.83 -9.19 -7.93
C PHE A 284 -9.02 -9.44 -6.65
N GLY A 285 -8.30 -8.42 -6.22
CA GLY A 285 -7.53 -8.42 -4.99
C GLY A 285 -7.76 -7.15 -4.20
N GLU A 286 -7.77 -7.28 -2.88
CA GLU A 286 -7.88 -6.18 -1.94
C GLU A 286 -6.77 -5.15 -2.17
N LEU A 287 -7.16 -3.92 -2.49
CA LEU A 287 -6.28 -2.78 -2.61
C LEU A 287 -6.33 -1.91 -1.36
N TRP A 288 -7.51 -1.57 -0.89
CA TRP A 288 -7.74 -0.63 0.19
C TRP A 288 -8.84 -1.16 1.12
N GLY A 289 -8.51 -1.38 2.40
CA GLY A 289 -9.49 -1.71 3.43
C GLY A 289 -10.04 -0.44 4.09
N ILE A 290 -11.35 -0.37 4.29
CA ILE A 290 -12.01 0.64 5.10
C ILE A 290 -12.84 -0.07 6.17
N ALA A 291 -12.53 0.15 7.45
CA ALA A 291 -13.21 -0.50 8.56
C ALA A 291 -13.77 0.51 9.57
N SER A 292 -14.94 0.24 10.08
CA SER A 292 -15.47 0.90 11.29
C SER A 292 -15.16 0.04 12.51
N ARG A 293 -14.11 0.42 13.24
CA ARG A 293 -13.48 -0.36 14.33
C ARG A 293 -14.16 -0.17 15.68
N THR A 294 -15.24 0.60 15.74
CA THR A 294 -15.89 1.00 16.98
C THR A 294 -14.92 1.70 17.96
N ASN A 295 -15.00 1.45 19.27
CA ASN A 295 -14.03 1.94 20.27
C ASN A 295 -13.04 0.86 20.71
N TYR A 296 -12.96 -0.26 19.98
CA TYR A 296 -12.26 -1.46 20.42
C TYR A 296 -10.82 -1.19 20.86
N ASP A 297 -10.02 -0.57 19.99
CA ASP A 297 -8.57 -0.36 20.23
C ASP A 297 -8.32 0.57 21.42
N LEU A 298 -9.03 1.70 21.48
CA LEU A 298 -8.91 2.63 22.61
C LEU A 298 -9.33 1.98 23.92
N ASN A 299 -10.38 1.16 23.91
CA ASN A 299 -10.84 0.42 25.08
C ASN A 299 -9.83 -0.66 25.52
N ALA A 300 -9.26 -1.38 24.56
CA ALA A 300 -8.24 -2.40 24.82
C ALA A 300 -7.00 -1.78 25.49
N HIS A 301 -6.49 -0.67 24.94
CA HIS A 301 -5.36 0.05 25.52
C HIS A 301 -5.68 0.67 26.89
N GLN A 302 -6.86 1.27 27.06
CA GLN A 302 -7.31 1.79 28.35
C GLN A 302 -7.36 0.70 29.40
N THR A 303 -8.01 -0.41 29.08
CA THR A 303 -8.19 -1.54 30.01
C THR A 303 -6.87 -2.17 30.42
N HIS A 304 -5.98 -2.37 29.45
CA HIS A 304 -4.69 -3.02 29.71
C HIS A 304 -3.69 -2.11 30.44
N SER A 305 -3.61 -0.83 30.04
CA SER A 305 -2.62 0.11 30.61
C SER A 305 -3.09 0.86 31.85
N GLY A 306 -4.40 0.93 32.07
CA GLY A 306 -5.03 1.81 33.08
C GLY A 306 -5.01 3.30 32.71
N ALA A 307 -4.51 3.67 31.54
CA ALA A 307 -4.51 5.05 31.08
C ALA A 307 -5.90 5.48 30.59
N ASN A 308 -6.34 6.67 30.95
CA ASN A 308 -7.63 7.18 30.48
C ASN A 308 -7.54 7.61 29.01
N MET A 309 -8.26 6.90 28.13
CA MET A 309 -8.37 7.17 26.70
C MET A 309 -9.67 7.90 26.30
N GLU A 310 -10.55 8.17 27.26
CA GLU A 310 -11.81 8.87 27.01
C GLU A 310 -11.60 10.29 26.47
N TYR A 311 -12.46 10.69 25.57
CA TYR A 311 -12.60 12.07 25.11
C TYR A 311 -13.66 12.79 25.96
N LEU A 312 -13.34 14.01 26.43
CA LEU A 312 -14.29 14.91 27.02
C LEU A 312 -14.85 15.82 25.94
N ASP A 313 -16.13 15.67 25.62
CA ASP A 313 -16.80 16.53 24.63
C ASP A 313 -17.04 17.93 25.25
N PRO A 314 -16.44 18.97 24.68
CA PRO A 314 -16.58 20.32 25.24
C PRO A 314 -17.97 20.94 24.99
N ASP A 315 -18.78 20.35 24.11
CA ASP A 315 -20.07 20.92 23.74
C ASP A 315 -21.18 20.48 24.72
N ASP A 316 -21.08 19.28 25.31
CA ASP A 316 -22.06 18.73 26.26
C ASP A 316 -21.44 18.20 27.59
N ASN A 317 -20.11 18.30 27.74
CA ASN A 317 -19.35 17.78 28.87
C ASN A 317 -19.50 16.26 29.12
N THR A 318 -19.93 15.50 28.13
CA THR A 318 -19.97 14.04 28.19
C THR A 318 -18.58 13.45 27.97
N LYS A 319 -18.33 12.27 28.60
CA LYS A 319 -17.10 11.50 28.39
C LYS A 319 -17.45 10.19 27.71
N TYR A 320 -16.67 9.86 26.68
CA TYR A 320 -16.81 8.61 25.95
C TYR A 320 -15.50 8.22 25.28
N LEU A 321 -15.34 6.93 24.96
CA LEU A 321 -14.32 6.46 24.03
C LEU A 321 -14.79 6.74 22.61
N PRO A 322 -14.01 7.48 21.80
CA PRO A 322 -14.34 7.70 20.39
C PRO A 322 -14.48 6.39 19.63
N TYR A 323 -15.36 6.38 18.62
CA TYR A 323 -15.38 5.36 17.59
C TYR A 323 -14.40 5.74 16.49
N VAL A 324 -13.93 4.73 15.75
CA VAL A 324 -12.85 4.89 14.79
C VAL A 324 -13.28 4.36 13.42
N VAL A 325 -12.98 5.12 12.38
CA VAL A 325 -13.05 4.66 10.99
C VAL A 325 -11.63 4.65 10.43
N GLU A 326 -11.20 3.51 9.93
CA GLU A 326 -9.86 3.25 9.43
C GLU A 326 -9.87 3.02 7.93
N PRO A 327 -9.42 3.96 7.10
CA PRO A 327 -8.93 3.68 5.75
C PRO A 327 -7.45 3.28 5.80
N SER A 328 -7.11 2.08 5.33
CA SER A 328 -5.75 1.54 5.32
C SER A 328 -5.38 0.96 3.96
N VAL A 329 -4.23 1.37 3.40
CA VAL A 329 -3.73 0.91 2.10
C VAL A 329 -2.24 0.63 2.12
N GLY A 330 -1.83 -0.48 1.50
CA GLY A 330 -0.42 -0.78 1.27
C GLY A 330 0.16 0.05 0.13
N VAL A 331 1.32 0.68 0.37
CA VAL A 331 2.00 1.48 -0.67
C VAL A 331 2.38 0.60 -1.86
N GLU A 332 2.84 -0.62 -1.61
CA GLU A 332 3.24 -1.58 -2.64
C GLU A 332 2.06 -2.03 -3.50
N ARG A 333 0.89 -2.29 -2.88
CA ARG A 333 -0.33 -2.62 -3.63
C ARG A 333 -0.80 -1.43 -4.47
N MET A 334 -0.74 -0.22 -3.92
CA MET A 334 -1.05 1.01 -4.65
C MET A 334 -0.10 1.22 -5.83
N LEU A 335 1.21 1.03 -5.62
CA LEU A 335 2.23 1.12 -6.66
C LEU A 335 1.93 0.14 -7.80
N LEU A 336 1.65 -1.12 -7.46
CA LEU A 336 1.33 -2.16 -8.44
C LEU A 336 0.05 -1.84 -9.22
N THR A 337 -0.97 -1.35 -8.53
CA THR A 337 -2.25 -0.93 -9.14
C THR A 337 -2.06 0.22 -10.12
N VAL A 338 -1.27 1.23 -9.75
CA VAL A 338 -0.94 2.37 -10.62
C VAL A 338 -0.18 1.89 -11.86
N LEU A 339 0.78 0.97 -11.70
CA LEU A 339 1.55 0.42 -12.81
C LEU A 339 0.66 -0.41 -13.77
N PHE A 340 -0.22 -1.26 -13.26
CA PHE A 340 -1.19 -2.00 -14.09
C PHE A 340 -2.23 -1.11 -14.78
N SER A 341 -2.59 0.01 -14.16
CA SER A 341 -3.49 0.99 -14.77
C SER A 341 -2.82 1.79 -15.87
N ALA A 342 -1.52 2.07 -15.69
CA ALA A 342 -0.74 2.92 -16.60
C ALA A 342 -0.10 2.17 -17.78
N TYR A 343 0.00 0.83 -17.70
CA TYR A 343 0.66 0.04 -18.74
C TYR A 343 -0.15 0.04 -20.04
N ASP A 344 0.50 0.40 -21.13
CA ASP A 344 -0.08 0.41 -22.47
C ASP A 344 0.97 -0.01 -23.52
N VAL A 345 0.51 -0.52 -24.66
CA VAL A 345 1.35 -0.89 -25.80
C VAL A 345 0.91 -0.06 -27.00
N GLU A 346 1.79 0.82 -27.43
CA GLU A 346 1.56 1.66 -28.61
C GLU A 346 2.11 1.01 -29.87
N GLU A 347 1.31 1.06 -30.92
CA GLU A 347 1.72 0.70 -32.29
C GLU A 347 1.97 1.97 -33.09
N THR A 348 3.19 2.13 -33.58
CA THR A 348 3.56 3.25 -34.45
C THR A 348 3.84 2.73 -35.85
N LYS A 349 3.11 3.23 -36.84
CA LYS A 349 3.40 2.91 -38.27
C LYS A 349 4.52 3.80 -38.75
N LYS A 350 5.61 3.19 -39.25
CA LYS A 350 6.69 3.90 -39.91
C LYS A 350 6.31 4.25 -41.34
N ASP A 351 6.99 5.23 -41.94
CA ASP A 351 6.78 5.66 -43.36
C ASP A 351 6.96 4.54 -44.35
N ASP A 352 7.72 3.51 -44.03
CA ASP A 352 7.96 2.31 -44.84
C ASP A 352 6.87 1.22 -44.64
N GLY A 353 5.79 1.50 -43.88
CA GLY A 353 4.68 0.60 -43.64
C GLY A 353 4.91 -0.44 -42.54
N ARG A 354 6.10 -0.50 -41.91
CA ARG A 354 6.37 -1.36 -40.74
C ARG A 354 5.66 -0.84 -39.54
N VAL A 355 5.13 -1.77 -38.73
CA VAL A 355 4.56 -1.46 -37.42
C VAL A 355 5.65 -1.68 -36.38
N ASP A 356 5.95 -0.65 -35.62
CA ASP A 356 6.81 -0.69 -34.45
C ASP A 356 5.96 -0.65 -33.19
N THR A 357 6.24 -1.52 -32.22
CA THR A 357 5.51 -1.58 -30.95
C THR A 357 6.42 -1.12 -29.83
N ARG A 358 5.88 -0.28 -28.94
CA ARG A 358 6.59 0.12 -27.72
C ARG A 358 5.69 0.01 -26.50
N VAL A 359 6.26 -0.39 -25.39
CA VAL A 359 5.61 -0.34 -24.08
C VAL A 359 5.73 1.08 -23.52
N VAL A 360 4.63 1.61 -23.03
CA VAL A 360 4.56 2.92 -22.36
C VAL A 360 3.85 2.79 -21.03
N LEU A 361 4.23 3.61 -20.05
CA LEU A 361 3.50 3.79 -18.80
C LEU A 361 2.81 5.15 -18.82
N ARG A 362 1.48 5.16 -18.98
CA ARG A 362 0.66 6.39 -18.96
C ARG A 362 0.35 6.79 -17.52
N LEU A 363 1.40 7.08 -16.77
CA LEU A 363 1.28 7.54 -15.39
C LEU A 363 0.64 8.93 -15.34
N HIS A 364 -0.25 9.13 -14.35
CA HIS A 364 -0.69 10.48 -14.04
C HIS A 364 0.54 11.38 -13.79
N PRO A 365 0.62 12.60 -14.37
CA PRO A 365 1.83 13.43 -14.31
C PRO A 365 2.31 13.71 -12.88
N ALA A 366 1.39 13.82 -11.91
CA ALA A 366 1.74 13.96 -10.50
C ALA A 366 2.49 12.75 -9.92
N LEU A 367 2.31 11.55 -10.49
CA LEU A 367 2.96 10.34 -10.02
C LEU A 367 4.24 10.01 -10.80
N ALA A 368 4.42 10.54 -12.02
CA ALA A 368 5.59 10.26 -12.85
C ALA A 368 6.89 10.44 -12.04
N PRO A 369 7.86 9.52 -12.12
CA PRO A 369 9.15 9.60 -11.43
C PRO A 369 9.87 10.92 -11.67
N TYR A 370 10.01 11.29 -12.94
CA TYR A 370 10.50 12.59 -13.35
C TYR A 370 9.36 13.39 -13.99
N LYS A 371 9.29 14.68 -13.60
CA LYS A 371 8.30 15.62 -14.13
C LYS A 371 8.80 16.25 -15.44
N VAL A 372 10.11 16.39 -15.55
CA VAL A 372 10.77 17.08 -16.65
C VAL A 372 12.04 16.34 -17.05
N ALA A 373 12.26 16.21 -18.35
CA ALA A 373 13.56 15.87 -18.92
C ALA A 373 14.13 17.10 -19.63
N VAL A 374 15.33 17.52 -19.26
CA VAL A 374 16.05 18.59 -19.93
C VAL A 374 17.09 17.96 -20.84
N LEU A 375 16.89 18.13 -22.13
CA LEU A 375 17.65 17.44 -23.19
C LEU A 375 18.34 18.48 -24.08
N PRO A 376 19.65 18.77 -23.88
CA PRO A 376 20.38 19.66 -24.77
C PRO A 376 20.55 19.00 -26.14
N LEU A 377 20.08 19.65 -27.12
CA LEU A 377 19.99 19.24 -28.50
C LEU A 377 21.34 19.06 -29.20
N ILE A 378 22.26 19.96 -28.98
CA ILE A 378 23.65 19.90 -29.36
C ILE A 378 24.47 20.27 -28.15
N LYS A 379 25.12 19.28 -27.52
CA LYS A 379 25.92 19.46 -26.31
C LYS A 379 26.83 20.70 -26.39
N LYS A 380 27.57 20.85 -27.45
CA LYS A 380 28.56 21.93 -27.66
C LYS A 380 27.92 23.34 -27.58
N ASN A 381 26.66 23.49 -28.01
CA ASN A 381 26.01 24.80 -28.19
C ASN A 381 24.97 25.09 -27.10
N HIS A 382 24.39 24.05 -26.46
CA HIS A 382 23.21 24.21 -25.62
C HIS A 382 23.41 23.71 -24.19
N ALA A 383 24.54 23.06 -23.84
CA ALA A 383 24.75 22.51 -22.52
C ALA A 383 24.63 23.56 -21.40
N GLU A 384 25.23 24.75 -21.58
CA GLU A 384 25.18 25.83 -20.62
C GLU A 384 23.72 26.27 -20.33
N LYS A 385 22.96 26.54 -21.42
CA LYS A 385 21.56 26.96 -21.28
C LYS A 385 20.66 25.83 -20.76
N ALA A 386 20.92 24.59 -21.13
CA ALA A 386 20.20 23.43 -20.63
C ALA A 386 20.47 23.21 -19.12
N THR A 387 21.72 23.45 -18.67
CA THR A 387 22.07 23.39 -17.25
C THR A 387 21.34 24.48 -16.45
N GLU A 388 21.31 25.73 -16.96
CA GLU A 388 20.53 26.81 -16.31
C GLU A 388 19.04 26.44 -16.16
N ILE A 389 18.44 25.85 -17.19
CA ILE A 389 17.04 25.41 -17.19
C ILE A 389 16.85 24.26 -16.21
N TYR A 390 17.76 23.29 -16.19
CA TYR A 390 17.74 22.18 -15.25
C TYR A 390 17.81 22.70 -13.80
N ASP A 391 18.76 23.56 -13.49
CA ASP A 391 18.93 24.13 -12.15
C ASP A 391 17.68 24.88 -11.71
N MET A 392 17.11 25.72 -12.56
CA MET A 392 15.88 26.46 -12.29
C MET A 392 14.68 25.55 -12.01
N LEU A 393 14.54 24.43 -12.77
CA LEU A 393 13.40 23.53 -12.64
C LEU A 393 13.60 22.51 -11.52
N SER A 394 14.82 22.09 -11.23
CA SER A 394 15.14 21.11 -10.20
C SER A 394 14.86 21.60 -8.78
N ASP A 395 14.81 22.91 -8.55
CA ASP A 395 14.34 23.50 -7.29
C ASP A 395 12.87 23.16 -6.96
N LYS A 396 12.06 22.85 -7.99
CA LYS A 396 10.61 22.63 -7.83
C LYS A 396 10.14 21.23 -8.21
N PHE A 397 10.85 20.57 -9.12
CA PHE A 397 10.42 19.33 -9.75
C PHE A 397 11.54 18.30 -9.75
N SER A 398 11.17 17.01 -9.75
CA SER A 398 12.12 15.95 -10.11
C SER A 398 12.44 16.06 -11.59
N CYS A 399 13.70 16.38 -11.90
CA CYS A 399 14.20 16.57 -13.24
C CYS A 399 15.25 15.51 -13.60
N VAL A 400 15.32 15.13 -14.87
CA VAL A 400 16.43 14.37 -15.43
C VAL A 400 17.15 15.22 -16.49
N TYR A 401 18.46 15.15 -16.50
CA TYR A 401 19.31 15.77 -17.51
C TYR A 401 19.95 14.66 -18.36
N ASP A 402 19.73 14.67 -19.68
CA ASP A 402 20.30 13.67 -20.56
C ASP A 402 20.93 14.33 -21.80
N GLU A 403 22.22 14.11 -21.97
CA GLU A 403 23.02 14.69 -23.07
C GLU A 403 23.00 13.89 -24.38
N THR A 404 22.31 12.76 -24.40
CA THR A 404 22.38 11.79 -25.53
C THR A 404 21.43 12.09 -26.67
N VAL A 405 20.49 13.04 -26.50
CA VAL A 405 19.48 13.35 -27.54
C VAL A 405 19.91 14.48 -28.46
N ASN A 406 19.88 14.24 -29.79
CA ASN A 406 20.24 15.20 -30.81
C ASN A 406 19.00 15.80 -31.49
N ASN A 407 18.68 17.06 -31.31
CA ASN A 407 17.79 17.89 -32.15
C ASN A 407 17.64 19.37 -31.67
N ASN A 408 17.50 20.33 -32.56
CA ASN A 408 17.82 21.79 -32.46
C ASN A 408 16.69 22.77 -32.00
N THR A 409 15.89 22.57 -30.93
CA THR A 409 15.00 23.63 -30.40
C THR A 409 14.66 23.44 -28.91
N VAL A 410 14.44 24.54 -28.13
CA VAL A 410 13.81 24.46 -26.83
C VAL A 410 12.30 24.42 -27.05
N THR A 411 11.78 23.24 -27.16
CA THR A 411 10.34 23.00 -27.22
C THR A 411 9.97 22.07 -26.05
N ILE A 412 8.86 22.35 -25.39
CA ILE A 412 8.25 21.38 -24.48
C ILE A 412 7.48 20.40 -25.34
N ARG A 413 7.84 19.13 -25.22
CA ARG A 413 7.14 18.03 -25.86
C ARG A 413 6.38 17.26 -24.80
N ASP A 414 5.07 17.17 -24.97
CA ASP A 414 4.25 16.29 -24.14
C ASP A 414 4.61 14.83 -24.47
N ARG A 415 4.96 14.05 -23.46
CA ARG A 415 5.44 12.67 -23.63
C ARG A 415 4.38 11.77 -24.24
N ASP A 416 3.12 11.97 -23.84
CA ASP A 416 2.02 11.06 -24.18
C ASP A 416 1.35 11.43 -25.50
N THR A 417 1.14 12.73 -25.75
CA THR A 417 0.52 13.20 -27.00
C THR A 417 1.52 13.50 -28.10
N MET A 418 2.81 13.63 -27.73
CA MET A 418 3.91 14.06 -28.62
C MET A 418 3.72 15.49 -29.18
N GLU A 419 2.73 16.23 -28.69
CA GLU A 419 2.52 17.63 -29.05
C GLU A 419 3.68 18.49 -28.57
N GLN A 420 4.06 19.46 -29.40
CA GLN A 420 5.12 20.39 -29.10
C GLN A 420 4.55 21.81 -28.95
N ILE A 421 4.93 22.45 -27.85
CA ILE A 421 4.62 23.86 -27.63
C ILE A 421 5.92 24.63 -27.40
N THR A 422 5.96 25.88 -27.82
CA THR A 422 7.07 26.76 -27.54
C THR A 422 6.66 27.73 -26.44
N LEU A 423 7.38 27.73 -25.32
CA LEU A 423 7.16 28.63 -24.19
C LEU A 423 8.43 29.42 -23.90
N LYS A 424 8.26 30.57 -23.27
CA LYS A 424 9.39 31.25 -22.64
C LYS A 424 9.86 30.45 -21.42
N VAL A 425 11.15 30.54 -21.13
CA VAL A 425 11.76 29.78 -20.01
C VAL A 425 11.08 30.04 -18.67
N ASP A 426 10.68 31.28 -18.42
CA ASP A 426 9.98 31.71 -17.21
C ASP A 426 8.53 31.16 -17.09
N GLU A 427 7.90 30.79 -18.19
CA GLU A 427 6.55 30.24 -18.25
C GLU A 427 6.52 28.70 -18.05
N VAL A 428 7.66 28.02 -18.22
CA VAL A 428 7.76 26.56 -18.20
C VAL A 428 7.32 25.98 -16.85
N ALA A 429 7.76 26.57 -15.74
CA ALA A 429 7.41 26.07 -14.41
C ALA A 429 5.89 26.11 -14.15
N ALA A 430 5.22 27.21 -14.49
CA ALA A 430 3.78 27.35 -14.37
C ALA A 430 3.00 26.37 -15.25
N TYR A 431 3.48 26.10 -16.45
CA TYR A 431 2.90 25.10 -17.34
C TYR A 431 2.98 23.70 -16.72
N ILE A 432 4.15 23.29 -16.21
CA ILE A 432 4.34 22.00 -15.56
C ILE A 432 3.43 21.89 -14.31
N GLU A 433 3.38 22.92 -13.47
CA GLU A 433 2.50 22.96 -12.30
C GLU A 433 1.02 22.71 -12.66
N SER A 434 0.57 23.22 -13.81
CA SER A 434 -0.80 23.01 -14.28
C SER A 434 -1.10 21.55 -14.66
N LYS A 435 -0.09 20.81 -15.14
CA LYS A 435 -0.22 19.41 -15.59
C LYS A 435 -0.15 18.39 -14.45
N ILE A 436 0.55 18.71 -13.35
CA ILE A 436 0.75 17.80 -12.21
C ILE A 436 -0.32 17.95 -11.11
N LYS A 437 -1.36 18.77 -11.33
CA LYS A 437 -2.50 18.90 -10.40
C LYS A 437 -3.41 17.67 -10.49
N PHE A 438 -3.93 17.22 -9.36
CA PHE A 438 -4.94 16.16 -9.21
C PHE A 438 -5.85 16.47 -8.01
#